data_9d06d29b0735ffd103f696ade60f7ef7
#
_entry.id   9d06d29b0735ffd103f696ade60f7ef7
#
_cell.length_a   1.000
_cell.length_b   1.000
_cell.length_c   1.000
_cell.angle_alpha   90.00
_cell.angle_beta   90.00
_cell.angle_gamma   90.00
#
_symmetry.space_group_name_H-M   'P 1'
#
loop_
_entity.id
_entity.type
_entity.pdbx_description
1 polymer ?
#
loop_
_entity_poly.entity_id
_entity_poly.type
_entity_poly.pdbx_seq_one_letter_code
_entity_poly.pdbx_strand_id
1 'polypeptide(L)'
;MRLRMGVLTISLCLALTACGGGAGISPAEQLALDIRGELLETAGCTAQLELTADYGQRVYTYGIDLSWQREGETVLTITAPENVAGITARILEGETALEYDGMRVETGPLDGNGMSPVDAVPVLLDYAEGGYIAACGMETVDEREVLRVDCREPEAAAGEGRACSLWFDPSTHALLRGELSQDGFTVIQCGFSNFQTQ
;
A
#
# COMPACT_ATOMS: atom_id res chain seq x y z
N MET A 1 18.61 -39.15 -70.93
CA MET A 1 18.60 -37.82 -70.31
C MET A 1 18.02 -37.99 -68.92
N ARG A 2 18.89 -38.10 -67.87
CA ARG A 2 18.48 -38.45 -66.51
C ARG A 2 18.61 -37.18 -65.63
N LEU A 3 17.49 -36.67 -65.21
CA LEU A 3 17.37 -35.51 -64.33
C LEU A 3 17.60 -35.97 -62.92
N ARG A 4 18.68 -35.49 -62.27
CA ARG A 4 18.97 -35.71 -60.84
C ARG A 4 18.32 -34.63 -60.03
N MET A 5 17.32 -34.99 -59.28
CA MET A 5 16.63 -34.14 -58.29
C MET A 5 17.46 -34.17 -57.02
N GLY A 6 18.09 -33.03 -56.72
CA GLY A 6 18.82 -32.81 -55.45
C GLY A 6 17.84 -32.43 -54.34
N VAL A 7 17.75 -33.23 -53.33
CA VAL A 7 16.96 -32.93 -52.11
C VAL A 7 17.82 -32.06 -51.23
N LEU A 8 17.40 -30.79 -51.03
CA LEU A 8 18.01 -29.84 -50.10
C LEU A 8 17.34 -30.03 -48.74
N THR A 9 18.07 -30.67 -47.83
CA THR A 9 17.65 -30.87 -46.45
C THR A 9 18.01 -29.59 -45.68
N ILE A 10 17.02 -28.75 -45.38
CA ILE A 10 17.17 -27.60 -44.50
C ILE A 10 17.08 -28.10 -43.06
N SER A 11 18.22 -28.18 -42.39
CA SER A 11 18.30 -28.49 -40.96
C SER A 11 17.93 -27.21 -40.17
N LEU A 12 16.68 -27.13 -39.67
CA LEU A 12 16.23 -26.07 -38.76
C LEU A 12 16.72 -26.36 -37.37
N CYS A 13 17.87 -25.77 -37.00
CA CYS A 13 18.34 -25.75 -35.61
C CYS A 13 17.42 -24.81 -34.80
N LEU A 14 16.45 -25.38 -34.09
CA LEU A 14 15.76 -24.71 -33.01
C LEU A 14 16.76 -24.56 -31.85
N ALA A 15 17.37 -23.38 -31.74
CA ALA A 15 18.04 -22.95 -30.51
C ALA A 15 16.96 -22.69 -29.46
N LEU A 16 16.65 -23.69 -28.66
CA LEU A 16 15.96 -23.55 -27.39
C LEU A 16 16.94 -22.82 -26.45
N THR A 17 16.90 -21.49 -26.45
CA THR A 17 17.44 -20.71 -25.33
C THR A 17 16.49 -20.95 -24.15
N ALA A 18 16.78 -22.03 -23.41
CA ALA A 18 16.26 -22.16 -22.04
C ALA A 18 16.88 -21.01 -21.24
N CYS A 19 16.13 -19.93 -21.09
CA CYS A 19 16.33 -18.99 -19.99
C CYS A 19 16.10 -19.79 -18.71
N GLY A 20 17.15 -20.43 -18.21
CA GLY A 20 17.25 -20.89 -16.84
C GLY A 20 17.38 -19.67 -15.95
N GLY A 21 16.25 -18.93 -15.73
CA GLY A 21 16.16 -17.99 -14.65
C GLY A 21 16.21 -18.79 -13.36
N GLY A 22 17.35 -18.78 -12.68
CA GLY A 22 17.40 -19.18 -11.27
C GLY A 22 16.31 -18.39 -10.54
N ALA A 23 15.51 -19.07 -9.73
CA ALA A 23 14.50 -18.46 -8.88
C ALA A 23 15.20 -17.67 -7.76
N GLY A 24 15.82 -16.55 -8.13
CA GLY A 24 16.33 -15.54 -7.21
C GLY A 24 15.24 -14.49 -6.99
N ILE A 25 15.11 -14.03 -5.77
CA ILE A 25 14.27 -12.87 -5.42
C ILE A 25 14.75 -11.68 -6.27
N SER A 26 13.83 -10.96 -6.90
CA SER A 26 14.17 -9.76 -7.68
C SER A 26 14.66 -8.63 -6.75
N PRO A 27 15.44 -7.64 -7.24
CA PRO A 27 15.85 -6.50 -6.42
C PRO A 27 14.68 -5.74 -5.81
N ALA A 28 13.55 -5.62 -6.51
CA ALA A 28 12.36 -4.97 -6.00
C ALA A 28 11.68 -5.80 -4.90
N GLU A 29 11.63 -7.12 -5.05
CA GLU A 29 11.13 -8.02 -4.01
C GLU A 29 12.01 -7.99 -2.76
N GLN A 30 13.33 -7.99 -2.94
CA GLN A 30 14.25 -7.87 -1.81
C GLN A 30 14.03 -6.54 -1.07
N LEU A 31 13.96 -5.42 -1.79
CA LEU A 31 13.70 -4.11 -1.21
C LEU A 31 12.36 -4.07 -0.47
N ALA A 32 11.30 -4.66 -1.03
CA ALA A 32 10.00 -4.74 -0.38
C ALA A 32 10.06 -5.51 0.95
N LEU A 33 10.84 -6.61 1.00
CA LEU A 33 11.04 -7.39 2.21
C LEU A 33 11.91 -6.65 3.23
N ASP A 34 12.93 -5.93 2.80
CA ASP A 34 13.80 -5.13 3.67
C ASP A 34 13.00 -4.00 4.34
N ILE A 35 12.20 -3.24 3.57
CA ILE A 35 11.29 -2.21 4.09
C ILE A 35 10.30 -2.80 5.10
N ARG A 36 9.70 -3.95 4.78
CA ARG A 36 8.79 -4.64 5.71
C ARG A 36 9.49 -5.02 7.01
N GLY A 37 10.72 -5.54 6.92
CA GLY A 37 11.54 -5.88 8.08
C GLY A 37 11.76 -4.67 9.00
N GLU A 38 12.12 -3.53 8.41
CA GLU A 38 12.30 -2.26 9.15
C GLU A 38 11.00 -1.77 9.78
N LEU A 39 9.88 -1.83 9.05
CA LEU A 39 8.57 -1.46 9.59
C LEU A 39 8.18 -2.33 10.79
N LEU A 40 8.44 -3.64 10.73
CA LEU A 40 8.16 -4.56 11.85
C LEU A 40 9.00 -4.27 13.10
N GLU A 41 10.20 -3.69 12.96
CA GLU A 41 11.08 -3.29 14.07
C GLU A 41 10.78 -1.87 14.57
N THR A 42 10.01 -1.07 13.82
CA THR A 42 9.68 0.31 14.14
C THR A 42 8.75 0.39 15.36
N ALA A 43 9.09 1.21 16.35
CA ALA A 43 8.26 1.44 17.54
C ALA A 43 7.07 2.36 17.26
N GLY A 44 7.17 3.22 16.25
CA GLY A 44 6.11 4.12 15.85
C GLY A 44 6.47 4.96 14.64
N CYS A 45 5.51 5.72 14.13
CA CYS A 45 5.76 6.70 13.09
C CYS A 45 4.89 7.94 13.24
N THR A 46 5.33 9.01 12.61
CA THR A 46 4.55 10.24 12.42
C THR A 46 4.53 10.60 10.94
N ALA A 47 3.45 11.20 10.49
CA ALA A 47 3.31 11.70 9.12
C ALA A 47 2.22 12.77 9.03
N GLN A 48 2.25 13.53 7.93
CA GLN A 48 1.13 14.32 7.47
C GLN A 48 0.51 13.62 6.25
N LEU A 49 -0.82 13.55 6.20
CA LEU A 49 -1.54 12.86 5.15
C LEU A 49 -2.51 13.78 4.44
N GLU A 50 -2.65 13.58 3.14
CA GLU A 50 -3.82 13.95 2.38
C GLU A 50 -4.59 12.68 2.05
N LEU A 51 -5.78 12.51 2.63
CA LEU A 51 -6.62 11.34 2.46
C LEU A 51 -7.84 11.71 1.61
N THR A 52 -8.05 10.99 0.52
CA THR A 52 -9.27 11.06 -0.28
C THR A 52 -10.05 9.77 -0.14
N ALA A 53 -11.34 9.89 0.21
CA ALA A 53 -12.30 8.79 0.26
C ALA A 53 -13.35 8.99 -0.85
N ASP A 54 -13.36 8.10 -1.83
CA ASP A 54 -14.30 8.11 -2.96
C ASP A 54 -15.33 6.99 -2.81
N TYR A 55 -16.57 7.39 -2.51
CA TYR A 55 -17.70 6.49 -2.41
C TYR A 55 -18.59 6.52 -3.67
N GLY A 56 -18.03 6.93 -4.81
CA GLY A 56 -18.73 7.03 -6.10
C GLY A 56 -19.63 8.26 -6.22
N GLN A 57 -20.62 8.40 -5.36
CA GLN A 57 -21.51 9.56 -5.37
C GLN A 57 -20.99 10.75 -4.55
N ARG A 58 -20.05 10.52 -3.67
CA ARG A 58 -19.45 11.52 -2.78
C ARG A 58 -17.97 11.25 -2.63
N VAL A 59 -17.19 12.30 -2.77
CA VAL A 59 -15.75 12.30 -2.54
C VAL A 59 -15.46 13.25 -1.38
N TYR A 60 -14.66 12.78 -0.43
CA TYR A 60 -14.21 13.55 0.72
C TYR A 60 -12.70 13.61 0.72
N THR A 61 -12.12 14.76 1.04
CA THR A 61 -10.70 14.94 1.19
C THR A 61 -10.38 15.53 2.55
N TYR A 62 -9.41 14.96 3.24
CA TYR A 62 -8.97 15.35 4.57
C TYR A 62 -7.46 15.56 4.60
N GLY A 63 -7.01 16.64 5.25
CA GLY A 63 -5.65 16.72 5.78
C GLY A 63 -5.66 16.11 7.18
N ILE A 64 -4.66 15.28 7.49
CA ILE A 64 -4.58 14.55 8.76
C ILE A 64 -3.13 14.56 9.26
N ASP A 65 -2.93 14.88 10.53
CA ASP A 65 -1.68 14.58 11.24
C ASP A 65 -1.80 13.20 11.89
N LEU A 66 -0.84 12.31 11.58
CA LEU A 66 -0.73 10.96 12.11
C LEU A 66 0.35 10.87 13.18
N SER A 67 0.03 10.21 14.29
CA SER A 67 0.99 9.61 15.22
C SER A 67 0.56 8.18 15.52
N TRP A 68 1.37 7.22 15.14
CA TRP A 68 1.14 5.80 15.37
C TRP A 68 2.22 5.23 16.28
N GLN A 69 1.84 4.38 17.23
CA GLN A 69 2.74 3.65 18.11
C GLN A 69 2.35 2.18 18.14
N ARG A 70 3.31 1.29 17.94
CA ARG A 70 3.08 -0.16 17.88
C ARG A 70 2.41 -0.75 19.11
N GLU A 71 2.92 -0.40 20.30
CA GLU A 71 2.39 -0.85 21.59
C GLU A 71 1.62 0.28 22.29
N GLY A 72 1.04 1.20 21.51
CA GLY A 72 0.41 2.38 22.04
C GLY A 72 -0.80 2.82 21.24
N GLU A 73 -1.06 4.10 21.30
CA GLU A 73 -2.22 4.72 20.68
C GLU A 73 -1.91 5.19 19.25
N THR A 74 -2.86 4.97 18.34
CA THR A 74 -2.87 5.66 17.04
C THR A 74 -3.73 6.91 17.17
N VAL A 75 -3.15 8.06 16.84
CA VAL A 75 -3.82 9.36 16.88
C VAL A 75 -3.88 9.94 15.48
N LEU A 76 -5.08 10.26 15.03
CA LEU A 76 -5.37 10.89 13.75
C LEU A 76 -6.08 12.21 14.01
N THR A 77 -5.42 13.34 13.75
CA THR A 77 -6.02 14.67 13.94
C THR A 77 -6.31 15.30 12.59
N ILE A 78 -7.57 15.63 12.33
CA ILE A 78 -7.98 16.30 11.09
C ILE A 78 -7.48 17.74 11.11
N THR A 79 -6.73 18.12 10.08
CA THR A 79 -6.20 19.49 9.89
C THR A 79 -6.95 20.25 8.80
N ALA A 80 -7.61 19.54 7.88
CA ALA A 80 -8.44 20.10 6.82
C ALA A 80 -9.59 19.14 6.47
N PRO A 81 -10.75 19.63 6.00
CA PRO A 81 -11.13 21.04 5.83
C PRO A 81 -11.48 21.72 7.16
N GLU A 82 -11.51 23.06 7.17
CA GLU A 82 -11.67 23.89 8.37
C GLU A 82 -12.90 23.52 9.23
N ASN A 83 -14.01 23.13 8.59
CA ASN A 83 -15.26 22.80 9.28
C ASN A 83 -15.22 21.53 10.13
N VAL A 84 -14.21 20.70 9.99
CA VAL A 84 -13.97 19.47 10.78
C VAL A 84 -12.56 19.41 11.37
N ALA A 85 -11.75 20.44 11.14
CA ALA A 85 -10.40 20.52 11.69
C ALA A 85 -10.44 20.50 13.22
N GLY A 86 -9.47 19.80 13.82
CA GLY A 86 -9.37 19.58 15.26
C GLY A 86 -10.12 18.35 15.77
N ILE A 87 -10.94 17.69 14.96
CA ILE A 87 -11.47 16.36 15.31
C ILE A 87 -10.28 15.40 15.36
N THR A 88 -10.15 14.68 16.47
CA THR A 88 -9.09 13.72 16.70
C THR A 88 -9.69 12.34 16.94
N ALA A 89 -9.28 11.36 16.15
CA ALA A 89 -9.57 9.97 16.40
C ALA A 89 -8.40 9.35 17.18
N ARG A 90 -8.72 8.65 18.27
CA ARG A 90 -7.78 7.89 19.08
C ARG A 90 -8.15 6.43 19.04
N ILE A 91 -7.19 5.61 18.67
CA ILE A 91 -7.37 4.16 18.53
C ILE A 91 -6.38 3.50 19.47
N LEU A 92 -6.89 2.75 20.43
CA LEU A 92 -6.09 2.02 21.42
C LEU A 92 -6.71 0.64 21.64
N GLU A 93 -5.91 -0.41 21.51
CA GLU A 93 -6.34 -1.82 21.70
C GLU A 93 -7.59 -2.19 20.88
N GLY A 94 -7.73 -1.60 19.69
CA GLY A 94 -8.88 -1.83 18.79
C GLY A 94 -10.13 -1.01 19.11
N GLU A 95 -10.16 -0.27 20.22
CA GLU A 95 -11.26 0.64 20.57
C GLU A 95 -10.97 2.05 20.03
N THR A 96 -12.01 2.73 19.57
CA THR A 96 -11.89 4.06 18.97
C THR A 96 -12.72 5.08 19.73
N ALA A 97 -12.12 6.24 19.96
CA ALA A 97 -12.78 7.42 20.47
C ALA A 97 -12.55 8.61 19.54
N LEU A 98 -13.57 9.44 19.38
CA LEU A 98 -13.48 10.73 18.71
C LEU A 98 -13.49 11.85 19.77
N GLU A 99 -12.56 12.78 19.62
CA GLU A 99 -12.42 13.95 20.49
C GLU A 99 -12.59 15.23 19.67
N TYR A 100 -13.34 16.18 20.20
CA TYR A 100 -13.49 17.51 19.60
C TYR A 100 -13.95 18.51 20.67
N ASP A 101 -13.29 19.65 20.77
CA ASP A 101 -13.64 20.76 21.68
C ASP A 101 -13.89 20.30 23.14
N GLY A 102 -13.03 19.42 23.65
CA GLY A 102 -13.11 18.87 24.99
C GLY A 102 -14.20 17.82 25.20
N MET A 103 -14.95 17.48 24.19
CA MET A 103 -15.88 16.34 24.20
C MET A 103 -15.20 15.09 23.68
N ARG A 104 -15.52 13.93 24.28
CA ARG A 104 -15.05 12.61 23.86
C ARG A 104 -16.22 11.68 23.67
N VAL A 105 -16.25 10.98 22.56
CA VAL A 105 -17.28 10.00 22.22
C VAL A 105 -16.60 8.68 21.87
N GLU A 106 -16.89 7.64 22.64
CA GLU A 106 -16.46 6.28 22.32
C GLU A 106 -17.33 5.76 21.17
N THR A 107 -16.69 5.36 20.07
CA THR A 107 -17.38 4.83 18.87
C THR A 107 -17.32 3.31 18.78
N GLY A 108 -16.57 2.69 19.66
CA GLY A 108 -16.30 1.26 19.63
C GLY A 108 -15.22 0.87 18.63
N PRO A 109 -15.02 -0.43 18.40
CA PRO A 109 -13.98 -0.91 17.52
C PRO A 109 -14.23 -0.52 16.07
N LEU A 110 -13.13 -0.32 15.33
CA LEU A 110 -13.17 -0.18 13.88
C LEU A 110 -13.57 -1.52 13.24
N ASP A 111 -14.20 -1.47 12.08
CA ASP A 111 -14.59 -2.68 11.36
C ASP A 111 -13.40 -3.39 10.64
N GLY A 112 -12.24 -2.73 10.58
CA GLY A 112 -11.01 -3.28 10.03
C GLY A 112 -11.04 -3.48 8.52
N ASN A 113 -12.02 -2.89 7.81
CA ASN A 113 -12.11 -3.00 6.36
C ASN A 113 -11.30 -1.91 5.63
N GLY A 114 -10.91 -0.84 6.32
CA GLY A 114 -10.14 0.27 5.77
C GLY A 114 -10.93 1.24 4.90
N MET A 115 -12.26 1.07 4.79
CA MET A 115 -13.07 1.86 3.87
C MET A 115 -13.59 3.16 4.48
N SER A 116 -13.21 3.47 5.72
CA SER A 116 -13.48 4.76 6.36
C SER A 116 -12.20 5.57 6.54
N PRO A 117 -12.24 6.91 6.58
CA PRO A 117 -11.05 7.73 6.81
C PRO A 117 -10.29 7.43 8.10
N VAL A 118 -10.98 7.01 9.15
CA VAL A 118 -10.36 6.66 10.45
C VAL A 118 -9.72 5.28 10.42
N ASP A 119 -10.33 4.33 9.70
CA ASP A 119 -9.89 2.94 9.62
C ASP A 119 -8.78 2.75 8.57
N ALA A 120 -8.75 3.60 7.55
CA ALA A 120 -7.85 3.46 6.42
C ALA A 120 -6.37 3.42 6.79
N VAL A 121 -5.92 4.32 7.65
CA VAL A 121 -4.50 4.45 7.98
C VAL A 121 -3.98 3.24 8.76
N PRO A 122 -4.64 2.77 9.83
CA PRO A 122 -4.28 1.51 10.48
C PRO A 122 -4.19 0.34 9.48
N VAL A 123 -5.20 0.19 8.62
CA VAL A 123 -5.24 -0.91 7.65
C VAL A 123 -4.11 -0.80 6.61
N LEU A 124 -3.74 0.41 6.15
CA LEU A 124 -2.58 0.60 5.28
C LEU A 124 -1.28 0.16 5.94
N LEU A 125 -1.09 0.49 7.23
CA LEU A 125 0.08 0.07 8.00
C LEU A 125 0.10 -1.45 8.20
N ASP A 126 -1.03 -2.06 8.52
CA ASP A 126 -1.16 -3.53 8.63
C ASP A 126 -0.78 -4.24 7.33
N TYR A 127 -1.22 -3.70 6.17
CA TYR A 127 -0.80 -4.24 4.86
C TYR A 127 0.70 -4.06 4.61
N ALA A 128 1.28 -2.94 4.99
CA ALA A 128 2.72 -2.70 4.85
C ALA A 128 3.54 -3.72 5.67
N GLU A 129 3.10 -4.05 6.88
CA GLU A 129 3.76 -4.97 7.78
C GLU A 129 3.54 -6.44 7.43
N GLY A 130 2.32 -6.84 7.06
CA GLY A 130 1.95 -8.25 6.98
C GLY A 130 1.10 -8.65 5.77
N GLY A 131 0.74 -7.73 4.89
CA GLY A 131 -0.09 -8.02 3.72
C GLY A 131 0.56 -9.04 2.77
N TYR A 132 -0.25 -9.90 2.15
CA TYR A 132 0.23 -10.81 1.11
C TYR A 132 0.66 -10.02 -0.14
N ILE A 133 1.96 -9.99 -0.43
CA ILE A 133 2.52 -9.32 -1.60
C ILE A 133 2.16 -10.14 -2.84
N ALA A 134 1.28 -9.60 -3.66
CA ALA A 134 0.88 -10.21 -4.92
C ALA A 134 1.80 -9.81 -6.08
N ALA A 135 2.32 -8.58 -6.04
CA ALA A 135 3.29 -8.06 -6.99
C ALA A 135 4.09 -6.92 -6.36
N CYS A 136 5.30 -6.70 -6.83
CA CYS A 136 6.05 -5.48 -6.54
C CYS A 136 6.99 -5.14 -7.70
N GLY A 137 7.36 -3.88 -7.80
CA GLY A 137 8.24 -3.41 -8.87
C GLY A 137 8.59 -1.93 -8.71
N MET A 138 9.65 -1.53 -9.40
CA MET A 138 10.01 -0.11 -9.48
C MET A 138 9.16 0.56 -10.56
N GLU A 139 8.63 1.73 -10.25
CA GLU A 139 7.93 2.59 -11.21
C GLU A 139 8.34 4.05 -11.06
N THR A 140 7.97 4.88 -12.02
CA THR A 140 8.24 6.32 -11.96
C THR A 140 6.92 7.06 -11.76
N VAL A 141 6.82 7.79 -10.65
CA VAL A 141 5.68 8.66 -10.31
C VAL A 141 6.21 10.07 -10.12
N ASP A 142 5.65 11.05 -10.84
CA ASP A 142 6.06 12.47 -10.77
C ASP A 142 7.59 12.66 -10.89
N GLU A 143 8.20 12.00 -11.88
CA GLU A 143 9.64 12.02 -12.17
C GLU A 143 10.53 11.40 -11.06
N ARG A 144 9.94 10.74 -10.07
CA ARG A 144 10.64 10.01 -9.00
C ARG A 144 10.52 8.51 -9.19
N GLU A 145 11.63 7.80 -9.00
CA GLU A 145 11.60 6.36 -8.91
C GLU A 145 11.05 5.94 -7.54
N VAL A 146 10.07 5.05 -7.52
CA VAL A 146 9.42 4.55 -6.31
C VAL A 146 9.28 3.03 -6.38
N LEU A 147 9.29 2.38 -5.24
CA LEU A 147 8.90 0.98 -5.13
C LEU A 147 7.39 0.90 -4.92
N ARG A 148 6.70 0.23 -5.84
CA ARG A 148 5.30 -0.14 -5.67
C ARG A 148 5.18 -1.56 -5.15
N VAL A 149 4.34 -1.76 -4.14
CA VAL A 149 4.00 -3.05 -3.56
C VAL A 149 2.49 -3.21 -3.59
N ASP A 150 2.01 -4.21 -4.32
CA ASP A 150 0.59 -4.55 -4.40
C ASP A 150 0.30 -5.75 -3.49
N CYS A 151 -0.58 -5.54 -2.53
CA CYS A 151 -1.06 -6.55 -1.59
C CYS A 151 -2.53 -6.87 -1.84
N ARG A 152 -2.94 -8.10 -1.55
CA ARG A 152 -4.33 -8.54 -1.65
C ARG A 152 -4.62 -9.66 -0.67
N GLU A 153 -5.87 -10.04 -0.57
CA GLU A 153 -6.26 -11.28 0.12
C GLU A 153 -5.71 -12.49 -0.65
N PRO A 154 -5.05 -13.46 0.03
CA PRO A 154 -4.34 -14.56 -0.66
C PRO A 154 -5.21 -15.39 -1.60
N GLU A 155 -6.49 -15.59 -1.24
CA GLU A 155 -7.43 -16.43 -1.98
C GLU A 155 -8.31 -15.65 -2.98
N ALA A 156 -8.27 -14.31 -2.96
CA ALA A 156 -9.03 -13.48 -3.88
C ALA A 156 -8.43 -13.52 -5.29
N ALA A 157 -9.27 -13.56 -6.31
CA ALA A 157 -8.83 -13.36 -7.68
C ALA A 157 -8.38 -11.91 -7.90
N ALA A 158 -7.62 -11.66 -8.96
CA ALA A 158 -7.20 -10.31 -9.30
C ALA A 158 -8.42 -9.42 -9.58
N GLY A 159 -8.53 -8.30 -8.86
CA GLY A 159 -9.65 -7.36 -8.95
C GLY A 159 -10.90 -7.76 -8.14
N GLU A 160 -10.81 -8.78 -7.30
CA GLU A 160 -11.87 -9.19 -6.37
C GLU A 160 -11.37 -9.00 -4.92
N GLY A 161 -12.31 -8.77 -4.01
CA GLY A 161 -12.01 -8.58 -2.59
C GLY A 161 -11.26 -7.28 -2.31
N ARG A 162 -10.57 -7.25 -1.17
CA ARG A 162 -9.76 -6.10 -0.77
C ARG A 162 -8.36 -6.19 -1.32
N ALA A 163 -7.86 -5.06 -1.79
CA ALA A 163 -6.49 -4.91 -2.25
C ALA A 163 -5.90 -3.60 -1.70
N CYS A 164 -4.58 -3.60 -1.54
CA CYS A 164 -3.82 -2.46 -1.09
C CYS A 164 -2.63 -2.26 -2.02
N SER A 165 -2.41 -1.03 -2.48
CA SER A 165 -1.18 -0.65 -3.17
C SER A 165 -0.43 0.36 -2.32
N LEU A 166 0.87 0.16 -2.16
CA LEU A 166 1.75 0.99 -1.35
C LEU A 166 2.93 1.46 -2.19
N TRP A 167 3.33 2.71 -2.03
CA TRP A 167 4.48 3.29 -2.71
C TRP A 167 5.49 3.79 -1.69
N PHE A 168 6.73 3.33 -1.82
CA PHE A 168 7.81 3.69 -0.92
C PHE A 168 8.93 4.41 -1.68
N ASP A 169 9.58 5.33 -1.00
CA ASP A 169 10.85 5.89 -1.46
C ASP A 169 11.94 4.82 -1.34
N PRO A 170 12.63 4.43 -2.43
CA PRO A 170 13.61 3.34 -2.39
C PRO A 170 14.89 3.69 -1.62
N SER A 171 15.11 4.98 -1.30
CA SER A 171 16.32 5.44 -0.63
C SER A 171 16.11 5.67 0.87
N THR A 172 14.93 6.15 1.25
CA THR A 172 14.60 6.49 2.65
C THR A 172 13.65 5.50 3.29
N HIS A 173 13.08 4.58 2.48
CA HIS A 173 12.05 3.61 2.85
C HIS A 173 10.74 4.24 3.38
N ALA A 174 10.62 5.56 3.25
CA ALA A 174 9.42 6.27 3.67
C ALA A 174 8.20 5.86 2.84
N LEU A 175 7.07 5.64 3.49
CA LEU A 175 5.78 5.46 2.80
C LEU A 175 5.35 6.80 2.20
N LEU A 176 5.13 6.83 0.89
CA LEU A 176 4.76 8.01 0.12
C LEU A 176 3.28 8.04 -0.22
N ARG A 177 2.70 6.88 -0.51
CA ARG A 177 1.30 6.74 -0.91
C ARG A 177 0.77 5.37 -0.51
N GLY A 178 -0.53 5.33 -0.19
CA GLY A 178 -1.28 4.09 0.01
C GLY A 178 -2.65 4.19 -0.63
N GLU A 179 -3.12 3.10 -1.21
CA GLU A 179 -4.46 2.99 -1.77
C GLU A 179 -5.14 1.72 -1.26
N LEU A 180 -6.41 1.84 -0.89
CA LEU A 180 -7.25 0.69 -0.56
C LEU A 180 -8.37 0.58 -1.59
N SER A 181 -8.53 -0.62 -2.13
CA SER A 181 -9.52 -0.93 -3.14
C SER A 181 -10.43 -2.07 -2.69
N GLN A 182 -11.69 -1.99 -3.12
CA GLN A 182 -12.67 -3.05 -2.95
C GLN A 182 -13.21 -3.45 -4.33
N ASP A 183 -13.08 -4.74 -4.68
CA ASP A 183 -13.54 -5.30 -5.96
C ASP A 183 -13.04 -4.51 -7.19
N GLY A 184 -11.74 -4.13 -7.14
CA GLY A 184 -11.07 -3.37 -8.20
C GLY A 184 -11.37 -1.87 -8.24
N PHE A 185 -12.21 -1.36 -7.33
CA PHE A 185 -12.50 0.05 -7.22
C PHE A 185 -11.70 0.67 -6.06
N THR A 186 -10.88 1.70 -6.35
CA THR A 186 -10.11 2.40 -5.30
C THR A 186 -11.04 3.32 -4.53
N VAL A 187 -11.21 3.02 -3.24
CA VAL A 187 -12.08 3.77 -2.32
C VAL A 187 -11.28 4.80 -1.53
N ILE A 188 -10.09 4.44 -1.07
CA ILE A 188 -9.23 5.32 -0.28
C ILE A 188 -7.92 5.54 -1.00
N GLN A 189 -7.46 6.80 -0.99
CA GLN A 189 -6.13 7.21 -1.42
C GLN A 189 -5.51 8.08 -0.31
N CYS A 190 -4.31 7.73 0.12
CA CYS A 190 -3.54 8.48 1.10
C CYS A 190 -2.20 8.89 0.50
N GLY A 191 -1.92 10.19 0.39
CA GLY A 191 -0.59 10.71 0.18
C GLY A 191 0.08 11.01 1.52
N PHE A 192 1.31 10.55 1.72
CA PHE A 192 2.08 10.76 2.95
C PHE A 192 3.19 11.78 2.70
N SER A 193 3.38 12.69 3.63
CA SER A 193 4.49 13.63 3.68
C SER A 193 5.07 13.68 5.09
N ASN A 194 6.34 14.07 5.18
CA ASN A 194 7.05 14.12 6.46
C ASN A 194 6.98 12.80 7.26
N PHE A 195 6.97 11.66 6.55
CA PHE A 195 6.96 10.33 7.17
C PHE A 195 8.27 10.09 7.92
N GLN A 196 8.17 9.78 9.20
CA GLN A 196 9.31 9.54 10.09
C GLN A 196 9.00 8.36 11.00
N THR A 197 9.89 7.37 11.00
CA THR A 197 9.87 6.23 11.94
C THR A 197 10.59 6.58 13.24
N GLN A 198 10.23 5.88 14.33
CA GLN A 198 10.79 6.07 15.68
C GLN A 198 11.26 4.73 16.25
#